data_d804615f5881c37babffe234908e35b6
#
_entry.id   d804615f5881c37babffe234908e35b6
#
_cell.length_a   1.000
_cell.length_b   1.000
_cell.length_c   1.000
_cell.angle_alpha   90.00
_cell.angle_beta   90.00
_cell.angle_gamma   90.00
#
_symmetry.space_group_name_H-M   'P 1'
#
loop_
_entity.id
_entity.type
_entity.pdbx_description
1 polymer ?
#
loop_
_entity_poly.entity_id
_entity_poly.type
_entity_poly.pdbx_seq_one_letter_code
_entity_poly.pdbx_strand_id
1 'polypeptide(L)'
;MKQRFHFSSGQRSGKVLTSLLMAGTFFLVTSLPAHARGETSGVTGAVSRYDRIVSHASAVYHKLMSDARKRFDTAKSRADAAYDKATQRANNEVTLKINTVKEEVAQSPHFDAHLKDKIKEAARDFALAIAKARAIHEGQMAAALRDYTESLKKASSDYADVVKKAEKTYRTEASRWLK
;
A
#
# COMPACT_ATOMS: atom_id res chain seq x y z
N MET A 1 -19.44 41.37 15.64
CA MET A 1 -19.03 40.89 14.34
C MET A 1 -18.51 39.46 14.48
N LYS A 2 -19.28 38.47 14.02
CA LYS A 2 -18.91 37.03 14.06
C LYS A 2 -18.25 36.66 12.72
N GLN A 3 -16.95 36.56 12.70
CA GLN A 3 -16.24 35.95 11.53
C GLN A 3 -16.25 34.44 11.71
N ARG A 4 -16.99 33.75 10.83
CA ARG A 4 -16.93 32.30 10.67
C ARG A 4 -15.75 31.98 9.76
N PHE A 5 -14.72 31.36 10.30
CA PHE A 5 -13.67 30.73 9.49
C PHE A 5 -14.22 29.44 8.92
N HIS A 6 -14.51 29.44 7.61
CA HIS A 6 -14.75 28.22 6.84
C HIS A 6 -13.41 27.58 6.49
N PHE A 7 -13.07 26.50 7.15
CA PHE A 7 -12.01 25.60 6.70
C PHE A 7 -12.56 24.75 5.55
N SER A 8 -12.20 25.12 4.33
CA SER A 8 -12.43 24.29 3.14
C SER A 8 -11.41 23.16 3.14
N SER A 9 -11.86 21.94 3.47
CA SER A 9 -11.08 20.73 3.32
C SER A 9 -10.98 20.39 1.83
N GLY A 10 -9.92 20.88 1.18
CA GLY A 10 -9.55 20.50 -0.18
C GLY A 10 -9.15 19.03 -0.26
N GLN A 11 -10.13 18.18 -0.49
CA GLN A 11 -9.96 16.77 -0.84
C GLN A 11 -9.34 16.68 -2.23
N ARG A 12 -8.00 16.73 -2.32
CA ARG A 12 -7.29 16.34 -3.55
C ARG A 12 -7.16 14.82 -3.56
N SER A 13 -8.16 14.16 -4.12
CA SER A 13 -8.07 12.78 -4.59
C SER A 13 -6.97 12.67 -5.65
N GLY A 14 -5.77 12.31 -5.21
CA GLY A 14 -4.72 11.84 -6.10
C GLY A 14 -5.14 10.51 -6.71
N LYS A 15 -5.73 10.54 -7.90
CA LYS A 15 -5.92 9.35 -8.73
C LYS A 15 -4.53 8.84 -9.15
N VAL A 16 -3.95 7.95 -8.36
CA VAL A 16 -2.83 7.14 -8.80
C VAL A 16 -3.40 6.11 -9.77
N LEU A 17 -3.24 6.39 -11.04
CA LEU A 17 -3.49 5.46 -12.14
C LEU A 17 -2.48 4.30 -12.03
N THR A 18 -2.88 3.21 -11.36
CA THR A 18 -2.22 1.92 -11.48
C THR A 18 -2.71 1.23 -12.74
N SER A 19 -2.18 1.66 -13.89
CA SER A 19 -2.26 0.88 -15.12
C SER A 19 -1.19 -0.21 -15.06
N LEU A 20 -1.49 -1.31 -14.35
CA LEU A 20 -0.74 -2.54 -14.49
C LEU A 20 -1.32 -3.27 -15.69
N LEU A 21 -0.67 -3.12 -16.84
CA LEU A 21 -0.94 -3.89 -18.06
C LEU A 21 -0.70 -5.37 -17.72
N MET A 22 -1.78 -6.10 -17.44
CA MET A 22 -1.81 -7.54 -17.51
C MET A 22 -1.75 -7.92 -18.99
N ALA A 23 -0.53 -8.15 -19.50
CA ALA A 23 -0.35 -8.84 -20.75
C ALA A 23 -0.75 -10.32 -20.53
N GLY A 24 -2.06 -10.56 -20.61
CA GLY A 24 -2.61 -11.91 -20.71
C GLY A 24 -2.24 -12.45 -22.08
N THR A 25 -1.16 -13.23 -22.16
CA THR A 25 -0.91 -14.09 -23.30
C THR A 25 -1.96 -15.20 -23.29
N PHE A 26 -3.08 -14.95 -23.96
CA PHE A 26 -4.03 -15.99 -24.35
C PHE A 26 -3.30 -16.89 -25.35
N PHE A 27 -2.80 -18.04 -24.89
CA PHE A 27 -2.43 -19.13 -25.77
C PHE A 27 -3.71 -19.71 -26.35
N LEU A 28 -3.98 -19.41 -27.63
CA LEU A 28 -4.93 -20.13 -28.46
C LEU A 28 -4.47 -21.59 -28.54
N VAL A 29 -5.13 -22.46 -27.80
CA VAL A 29 -5.06 -23.91 -28.02
C VAL A 29 -5.83 -24.16 -29.31
N THR A 30 -5.11 -24.18 -30.43
CA THR A 30 -5.64 -24.70 -31.71
C THR A 30 -5.89 -26.18 -31.52
N SER A 31 -7.16 -26.58 -31.68
CA SER A 31 -7.59 -27.96 -31.69
C SER A 31 -6.84 -28.77 -32.75
N LEU A 32 -5.98 -29.66 -32.32
CA LEU A 32 -5.33 -30.65 -33.17
C LEU A 32 -6.33 -31.76 -33.56
N PRO A 33 -6.29 -32.27 -34.81
CA PRO A 33 -7.21 -33.28 -35.28
C PRO A 33 -6.96 -34.65 -34.60
N ALA A 34 -8.04 -35.34 -34.29
CA ALA A 34 -8.10 -36.63 -33.64
C ALA A 34 -7.64 -37.77 -34.57
N HIS A 35 -6.33 -38.03 -34.62
CA HIS A 35 -5.82 -39.29 -35.16
C HIS A 35 -4.49 -39.66 -34.50
N ALA A 36 -4.56 -40.46 -33.44
CA ALA A 36 -3.57 -41.46 -32.98
C ALA A 36 -3.95 -41.92 -31.56
N ARG A 37 -4.68 -43.00 -31.42
CA ARG A 37 -5.22 -43.52 -30.13
C ARG A 37 -4.19 -44.16 -29.20
N GLY A 38 -2.90 -44.19 -29.52
CA GLY A 38 -1.82 -44.78 -28.70
C GLY A 38 -0.85 -43.76 -28.05
N GLU A 39 -0.63 -42.59 -28.67
CA GLU A 39 0.40 -41.62 -28.24
C GLU A 39 -0.16 -40.46 -27.38
N THR A 40 -1.46 -40.33 -27.30
CA THR A 40 -2.14 -39.22 -26.62
C THR A 40 -2.02 -39.26 -25.09
N SER A 41 -1.81 -40.43 -24.49
CA SER A 41 -1.75 -40.60 -23.03
C SER A 41 -0.55 -39.86 -22.37
N GLY A 42 0.61 -39.89 -23.02
CA GLY A 42 1.83 -39.25 -22.48
C GLY A 42 1.82 -37.73 -22.59
N VAL A 43 1.39 -37.21 -23.74
CA VAL A 43 1.25 -35.76 -23.97
C VAL A 43 0.16 -35.16 -23.07
N THR A 44 -0.99 -35.83 -22.96
CA THR A 44 -2.09 -35.43 -22.07
C THR A 44 -1.65 -35.39 -20.61
N GLY A 45 -0.82 -36.37 -20.17
CA GLY A 45 -0.25 -36.38 -18.84
C GLY A 45 0.75 -35.23 -18.61
N ALA A 46 1.53 -34.85 -19.61
CA ALA A 46 2.45 -33.70 -19.52
C ALA A 46 1.70 -32.37 -19.43
N VAL A 47 0.66 -32.21 -20.26
CA VAL A 47 -0.26 -31.01 -20.20
C VAL A 47 -0.90 -30.91 -18.82
N SER A 48 -1.49 -31.99 -18.31
CA SER A 48 -2.17 -31.98 -17.01
C SER A 48 -1.20 -31.62 -15.84
N ARG A 49 0.06 -32.06 -15.92
CA ARG A 49 1.09 -31.68 -14.94
C ARG A 49 1.44 -30.20 -15.04
N TYR A 50 1.64 -29.69 -16.24
CA TYR A 50 1.91 -28.27 -16.49
C TYR A 50 0.79 -27.41 -15.92
N ASP A 51 -0.46 -27.69 -16.30
CA ASP A 51 -1.64 -26.93 -15.84
C ASP A 51 -1.78 -26.93 -14.32
N ARG A 52 -1.51 -28.08 -13.68
CA ARG A 52 -1.55 -28.17 -12.21
C ARG A 52 -0.47 -27.31 -11.56
N ILE A 53 0.75 -27.31 -12.09
CA ILE A 53 1.86 -26.51 -11.55
C ILE A 53 1.56 -25.03 -11.72
N VAL A 54 1.10 -24.60 -12.90
CA VAL A 54 0.78 -23.19 -13.19
C VAL A 54 -0.41 -22.71 -12.35
N SER A 55 -1.46 -23.53 -12.23
CA SER A 55 -2.63 -23.21 -11.40
C SER A 55 -2.23 -23.07 -9.92
N HIS A 56 -1.40 -23.96 -9.41
CA HIS A 56 -0.90 -23.87 -8.04
C HIS A 56 -0.03 -22.61 -7.85
N ALA A 57 0.89 -22.34 -8.77
CA ALA A 57 1.72 -21.12 -8.71
C ALA A 57 0.87 -19.85 -8.77
N SER A 58 -0.17 -19.81 -9.60
CA SER A 58 -1.13 -18.70 -9.67
C SER A 58 -1.85 -18.50 -8.34
N ALA A 59 -2.33 -19.57 -7.71
CA ALA A 59 -2.99 -19.48 -6.40
C ALA A 59 -2.03 -18.95 -5.32
N VAL A 60 -0.78 -19.40 -5.29
CA VAL A 60 0.25 -18.90 -4.38
C VAL A 60 0.53 -17.42 -4.63
N TYR A 61 0.69 -17.03 -5.89
CA TYR A 61 0.90 -15.63 -6.28
C TYR A 61 -0.24 -14.73 -5.79
N HIS A 62 -1.49 -15.09 -6.06
CA HIS A 62 -2.66 -14.31 -5.61
C HIS A 62 -2.74 -14.23 -4.08
N LYS A 63 -2.40 -15.30 -3.38
CA LYS A 63 -2.32 -15.29 -1.91
C LYS A 63 -1.26 -14.30 -1.41
N LEU A 64 -0.05 -14.35 -1.97
CA LEU A 64 1.05 -13.44 -1.59
C LEU A 64 0.69 -11.97 -1.85
N MET A 65 0.03 -11.67 -2.97
CA MET A 65 -0.47 -10.33 -3.28
C MET A 65 -1.52 -9.87 -2.26
N SER A 66 -2.47 -10.74 -1.93
CA SER A 66 -3.50 -10.43 -0.93
C SER A 66 -2.89 -10.17 0.44
N ASP A 67 -1.94 -10.99 0.86
CA ASP A 67 -1.26 -10.84 2.14
C ASP A 67 -0.37 -9.57 2.19
N ALA A 68 0.30 -9.23 1.09
CA ALA A 68 1.04 -7.98 0.95
C ALA A 68 0.11 -6.77 1.07
N ARG A 69 -1.05 -6.82 0.41
CA ARG A 69 -2.07 -5.78 0.49
C ARG A 69 -2.58 -5.59 1.90
N LYS A 70 -2.95 -6.67 2.60
CA LYS A 70 -3.41 -6.61 4.00
C LYS A 70 -2.36 -5.99 4.92
N ARG A 71 -1.07 -6.35 4.75
CA ARG A 71 0.02 -5.75 5.53
C ARG A 71 0.13 -4.25 5.27
N PHE A 72 0.08 -3.83 4.02
CA PHE A 72 0.09 -2.41 3.65
C PHE A 72 -1.08 -1.65 4.27
N ASP A 73 -2.31 -2.15 4.12
CA ASP A 73 -3.52 -1.51 4.65
C ASP A 73 -3.47 -1.42 6.19
N THR A 74 -2.92 -2.45 6.86
CA THR A 74 -2.68 -2.43 8.31
C THR A 74 -1.65 -1.39 8.71
N ALA A 75 -0.52 -1.32 8.00
CA ALA A 75 0.53 -0.34 8.27
C ALA A 75 0.02 1.10 8.04
N LYS A 76 -0.73 1.31 6.96
CA LYS A 76 -1.40 2.58 6.67
C LYS A 76 -2.33 2.99 7.80
N SER A 77 -3.24 2.12 8.22
CA SER A 77 -4.19 2.42 9.31
C SER A 77 -3.47 2.76 10.62
N ARG A 78 -2.37 2.11 10.92
CA ARG A 78 -1.55 2.43 12.11
C ARG A 78 -0.88 3.80 12.00
N ALA A 79 -0.36 4.13 10.82
CA ALA A 79 0.27 5.43 10.56
C ALA A 79 -0.76 6.56 10.67
N ASP A 80 -1.93 6.40 10.07
CA ASP A 80 -3.04 7.36 10.13
C ASP A 80 -3.50 7.58 11.57
N ALA A 81 -3.75 6.51 12.33
CA ALA A 81 -4.14 6.59 13.74
C ALA A 81 -3.08 7.26 14.63
N ALA A 82 -1.81 7.00 14.37
CA ALA A 82 -0.71 7.65 15.09
C ALA A 82 -0.63 9.15 14.80
N TYR A 83 -0.83 9.54 13.54
CA TYR A 83 -0.90 10.93 13.10
C TYR A 83 -2.08 11.68 13.75
N ASP A 84 -3.27 11.10 13.71
CA ASP A 84 -4.48 11.67 14.31
C ASP A 84 -4.29 11.88 15.81
N LYS A 85 -3.73 10.87 16.51
CA LYS A 85 -3.43 10.97 17.95
C LYS A 85 -2.42 12.08 18.26
N ALA A 86 -1.37 12.21 17.43
CA ALA A 86 -0.36 13.25 17.61
C ALA A 86 -0.96 14.65 17.36
N THR A 87 -1.78 14.80 16.33
CA THR A 87 -2.50 16.04 16.01
C THR A 87 -3.48 16.42 17.13
N GLN A 88 -4.22 15.45 17.66
CA GLN A 88 -5.14 15.69 18.77
C GLN A 88 -4.40 16.14 20.04
N ARG A 89 -3.25 15.54 20.35
CA ARG A 89 -2.40 15.97 21.47
C ARG A 89 -1.93 17.41 21.29
N ALA A 90 -1.40 17.74 20.10
CA ALA A 90 -0.94 19.09 19.79
C ALA A 90 -2.08 20.12 19.92
N ASN A 91 -3.28 19.79 19.46
CA ASN A 91 -4.48 20.63 19.62
C ASN A 91 -4.84 20.84 21.10
N ASN A 92 -4.81 19.78 21.91
CA ASN A 92 -5.11 19.88 23.33
C ASN A 92 -4.06 20.73 24.07
N GLU A 93 -2.79 20.55 23.75
CA GLU A 93 -1.69 21.34 24.36
C GLU A 93 -1.79 22.82 24.02
N VAL A 94 -2.03 23.18 22.77
CA VAL A 94 -2.20 24.59 22.37
C VAL A 94 -3.45 25.19 22.99
N THR A 95 -4.53 24.43 23.08
CA THR A 95 -5.77 24.89 23.72
C THR A 95 -5.53 25.18 25.20
N LEU A 96 -4.83 24.30 25.90
CA LEU A 96 -4.47 24.48 27.31
C LEU A 96 -3.63 25.76 27.51
N LYS A 97 -2.55 25.92 26.71
CA LYS A 97 -1.70 27.12 26.76
C LYS A 97 -2.48 28.40 26.50
N ILE A 98 -3.40 28.40 25.51
CA ILE A 98 -4.25 29.56 25.22
C ILE A 98 -5.20 29.85 26.37
N ASN A 99 -5.79 28.85 27.02
CA ASN A 99 -6.67 29.06 28.17
C ASN A 99 -5.91 29.65 29.38
N THR A 100 -4.72 29.15 29.68
CA THR A 100 -3.85 29.73 30.69
C THR A 100 -3.57 31.19 30.40
N VAL A 101 -3.24 31.56 29.16
CA VAL A 101 -3.03 32.96 28.75
C VAL A 101 -4.27 33.83 28.95
N LYS A 102 -5.47 33.27 28.62
CA LYS A 102 -6.75 33.98 28.83
C LYS A 102 -7.03 34.26 30.32
N GLU A 103 -6.72 33.27 31.19
CA GLU A 103 -6.89 33.43 32.64
C GLU A 103 -5.92 34.49 33.21
N GLU A 104 -4.66 34.49 32.75
CA GLU A 104 -3.70 35.53 33.13
C GLU A 104 -4.15 36.94 32.70
N VAL A 105 -4.69 37.07 31.48
CA VAL A 105 -5.25 38.33 30.97
C VAL A 105 -6.46 38.78 31.79
N ALA A 106 -7.34 37.86 32.21
CA ALA A 106 -8.51 38.21 33.04
C ALA A 106 -8.12 38.71 34.42
N GLN A 107 -6.98 38.25 34.94
CA GLN A 107 -6.46 38.68 36.25
C GLN A 107 -5.64 39.98 36.18
N SER A 108 -5.10 40.33 35.03
CA SER A 108 -4.31 41.54 34.81
C SER A 108 -4.73 42.21 33.50
N PRO A 109 -5.53 43.31 33.58
CA PRO A 109 -6.13 43.95 32.41
C PRO A 109 -5.13 44.67 31.49
N HIS A 110 -3.86 44.76 31.87
CA HIS A 110 -2.81 45.27 31.00
C HIS A 110 -2.31 44.13 30.11
N PHE A 111 -2.69 44.15 28.82
CA PHE A 111 -2.19 43.20 27.80
C PHE A 111 -0.71 43.47 27.54
N ASP A 112 0.14 42.76 28.24
CA ASP A 112 1.58 42.92 28.20
C ASP A 112 2.17 42.27 26.92
N ALA A 113 3.30 42.79 26.46
CA ALA A 113 4.12 42.17 25.38
C ALA A 113 4.45 40.69 25.66
N HIS A 114 4.64 40.35 26.94
CA HIS A 114 4.84 39.00 27.42
C HIS A 114 3.72 38.02 27.03
N LEU A 115 2.44 38.42 27.09
CA LEU A 115 1.31 37.58 26.68
C LEU A 115 1.28 37.32 25.18
N LYS A 116 1.68 38.30 24.36
CA LYS A 116 1.86 38.11 22.91
C LYS A 116 2.92 37.07 22.61
N ASP A 117 4.01 37.10 23.36
CA ASP A 117 5.11 36.16 23.13
C ASP A 117 4.72 34.75 23.56
N LYS A 118 3.98 34.55 24.65
CA LYS A 118 3.40 33.26 25.04
C LYS A 118 2.47 32.69 23.96
N ILE A 119 1.63 33.51 23.35
CA ILE A 119 0.75 33.06 22.24
C ILE A 119 1.56 32.68 21.02
N LYS A 120 2.61 33.44 20.64
CA LYS A 120 3.49 33.12 19.53
C LYS A 120 4.26 31.83 19.79
N GLU A 121 4.73 31.63 21.02
CA GLU A 121 5.42 30.40 21.42
C GLU A 121 4.47 29.20 21.31
N ALA A 122 3.26 29.27 21.84
CA ALA A 122 2.26 28.20 21.70
C ALA A 122 1.95 27.87 20.25
N ALA A 123 1.85 28.90 19.38
CA ALA A 123 1.62 28.69 17.94
C ALA A 123 2.83 28.03 17.24
N ARG A 124 4.07 28.40 17.63
CA ARG A 124 5.30 27.76 17.12
C ARG A 124 5.39 26.31 17.55
N ASP A 125 5.13 26.02 18.82
CA ASP A 125 5.17 24.67 19.36
C ASP A 125 4.14 23.77 18.66
N PHE A 126 2.93 24.29 18.45
CA PHE A 126 1.89 23.60 17.69
C PHE A 126 2.33 23.29 16.27
N ALA A 127 2.84 24.30 15.55
CA ALA A 127 3.31 24.12 14.18
C ALA A 127 4.43 23.08 14.09
N LEU A 128 5.37 23.10 15.05
CA LEU A 128 6.47 22.14 15.12
C LEU A 128 5.96 20.72 15.42
N ALA A 129 5.01 20.58 16.35
CA ALA A 129 4.41 19.29 16.69
C ALA A 129 3.68 18.67 15.47
N ILE A 130 2.91 19.47 14.74
CA ILE A 130 2.22 19.02 13.51
C ILE A 130 3.23 18.66 12.41
N ALA A 131 4.27 19.47 12.20
CA ALA A 131 5.32 19.18 11.20
C ALA A 131 6.03 17.86 11.52
N LYS A 132 6.36 17.62 12.79
CA LYS A 132 6.99 16.38 13.25
C LYS A 132 6.05 15.18 13.07
N ALA A 133 4.79 15.30 13.43
CA ALA A 133 3.80 14.25 13.25
C ALA A 133 3.64 13.89 11.77
N ARG A 134 3.61 14.89 10.88
CA ARG A 134 3.54 14.72 9.43
C ARG A 134 4.76 14.00 8.89
N ALA A 135 5.96 14.40 9.27
CA ALA A 135 7.21 13.76 8.82
C ALA A 135 7.28 12.28 9.23
N ILE A 136 6.84 11.95 10.46
CA ILE A 136 6.74 10.56 10.93
C ILE A 136 5.74 9.77 10.09
N HIS A 137 4.55 10.32 9.85
CA HIS A 137 3.51 9.68 9.05
C HIS A 137 3.99 9.42 7.61
N GLU A 138 4.58 10.42 6.96
CA GLU A 138 5.12 10.30 5.59
C GLU A 138 6.24 9.23 5.53
N GLY A 139 7.12 9.18 6.53
CA GLY A 139 8.15 8.16 6.64
C GLY A 139 7.58 6.74 6.80
N GLN A 140 6.58 6.57 7.64
CA GLN A 140 5.88 5.28 7.83
C GLN A 140 5.15 4.83 6.57
N MET A 141 4.48 5.75 5.88
CA MET A 141 3.81 5.47 4.61
C MET A 141 4.78 5.08 3.50
N ALA A 142 5.92 5.78 3.40
CA ALA A 142 6.96 5.46 2.44
C ALA A 142 7.57 4.07 2.69
N ALA A 143 7.82 3.71 3.95
CA ALA A 143 8.30 2.38 4.33
C ALA A 143 7.27 1.29 3.96
N ALA A 144 6.00 1.48 4.34
CA ALA A 144 4.93 0.54 4.03
C ALA A 144 4.75 0.33 2.51
N LEU A 145 4.85 1.40 1.71
CA LEU A 145 4.77 1.33 0.26
C LEU A 145 5.96 0.57 -0.34
N ARG A 146 7.17 0.78 0.19
CA ARG A 146 8.37 0.05 -0.23
C ARG A 146 8.21 -1.44 0.02
N ASP A 147 7.84 -1.84 1.24
CA ASP A 147 7.65 -3.24 1.62
C ASP A 147 6.57 -3.91 0.75
N TYR A 148 5.50 -3.20 0.45
CA TYR A 148 4.44 -3.66 -0.46
C TYR A 148 4.99 -3.90 -1.86
N THR A 149 5.71 -2.93 -2.42
CA THR A 149 6.28 -3.01 -3.77
C THR A 149 7.30 -4.14 -3.90
N GLU A 150 8.17 -4.31 -2.90
CA GLU A 150 9.15 -5.39 -2.86
C GLU A 150 8.46 -6.76 -2.77
N SER A 151 7.41 -6.87 -1.96
CA SER A 151 6.62 -8.11 -1.86
C SER A 151 5.96 -8.48 -3.18
N LEU A 152 5.41 -7.51 -3.91
CA LEU A 152 4.82 -7.73 -5.24
C LEU A 152 5.88 -8.15 -6.26
N LYS A 153 7.02 -7.47 -6.27
CA LYS A 153 8.13 -7.79 -7.19
C LYS A 153 8.63 -9.22 -6.96
N LYS A 154 8.82 -9.60 -5.69
CA LYS A 154 9.23 -10.95 -5.35
C LYS A 154 8.20 -11.99 -5.77
N ALA A 155 6.92 -11.78 -5.45
CA ALA A 155 5.86 -12.71 -5.82
C ALA A 155 5.77 -12.89 -7.35
N SER A 156 5.93 -11.81 -8.12
CA SER A 156 5.93 -11.84 -9.58
C SER A 156 7.14 -12.62 -10.13
N SER A 157 8.34 -12.41 -9.57
CA SER A 157 9.54 -13.14 -9.95
C SER A 157 9.41 -14.64 -9.66
N ASP A 158 8.97 -14.99 -8.45
CA ASP A 158 8.80 -16.37 -8.03
C ASP A 158 7.78 -17.10 -8.93
N TYR A 159 6.68 -16.45 -9.27
CA TYR A 159 5.68 -16.97 -10.21
C TYR A 159 6.27 -17.21 -11.60
N ALA A 160 6.98 -16.23 -12.15
CA ALA A 160 7.60 -16.33 -13.47
C ALA A 160 8.62 -17.48 -13.54
N ASP A 161 9.41 -17.66 -12.48
CA ASP A 161 10.39 -18.74 -12.39
C ASP A 161 9.74 -20.13 -12.35
N VAL A 162 8.62 -20.27 -11.61
CA VAL A 162 7.86 -21.53 -11.57
C VAL A 162 7.27 -21.85 -12.93
N VAL A 163 6.65 -20.87 -13.61
CA VAL A 163 6.07 -21.05 -14.94
C VAL A 163 7.14 -21.44 -15.96
N LYS A 164 8.30 -20.75 -15.96
CA LYS A 164 9.42 -21.07 -16.85
C LYS A 164 9.98 -22.49 -16.65
N LYS A 165 10.08 -22.93 -15.39
CA LYS A 165 10.50 -24.30 -15.08
C LYS A 165 9.47 -25.33 -15.56
N ALA A 166 8.19 -25.07 -15.31
CA ALA A 166 7.10 -25.92 -15.75
C ALA A 166 7.08 -26.05 -17.29
N GLU A 167 7.24 -24.93 -18.00
CA GLU A 167 7.31 -24.89 -19.46
C GLU A 167 8.49 -25.72 -20.01
N LYS A 168 9.68 -25.57 -19.41
CA LYS A 168 10.85 -26.35 -19.78
C LYS A 168 10.60 -27.85 -19.60
N THR A 169 10.01 -28.23 -18.46
CA THR A 169 9.68 -29.64 -18.18
C THR A 169 8.67 -30.17 -19.19
N TYR A 170 7.60 -29.41 -19.44
CA TYR A 170 6.59 -29.75 -20.44
C TYR A 170 7.22 -29.99 -21.84
N ARG A 171 8.05 -29.05 -22.32
CA ARG A 171 8.73 -29.18 -23.62
C ARG A 171 9.61 -30.43 -23.70
N THR A 172 10.32 -30.74 -22.62
CA THR A 172 11.19 -31.92 -22.55
C THR A 172 10.37 -33.22 -22.58
N GLU A 173 9.26 -33.27 -21.86
CA GLU A 173 8.37 -34.42 -21.83
C GLU A 173 7.65 -34.59 -23.17
N ALA A 174 7.08 -33.52 -23.71
CA ALA A 174 6.39 -33.56 -25.01
C ALA A 174 7.30 -34.01 -26.14
N SER A 175 8.56 -33.57 -26.17
CA SER A 175 9.52 -33.96 -27.21
C SER A 175 9.89 -35.46 -27.20
N ARG A 176 9.69 -36.17 -26.08
CA ARG A 176 9.90 -37.61 -25.99
C ARG A 176 8.81 -38.44 -26.67
N TRP A 177 7.61 -37.83 -26.80
CA TRP A 177 6.45 -38.52 -27.39
C TRP A 177 6.23 -38.15 -28.87
N LEU A 178 6.99 -37.16 -29.37
CA LEU A 178 6.97 -36.77 -30.79
C LEU A 178 8.06 -37.42 -31.65
N LYS A 179 8.85 -38.34 -31.08
CA LYS A 179 9.85 -39.15 -31.78
C LYS A 179 9.32 -40.53 -32.04
#